data_3f0e3552c00057e1c5da18c79ed83e1a
#
_entry.id   3f0e3552c00057e1c5da18c79ed83e1a
#
_cell.length_a   1.000
_cell.length_b   1.000
_cell.length_c   1.000
_cell.angle_alpha   90.00
_cell.angle_beta   90.00
_cell.angle_gamma   90.00
#
_symmetry.space_group_name_H-M   'P 1'
#
loop_
_entity.id
_entity.type
_entity.pdbx_description
1 polymer ?
#
loop_
_entity_poly.entity_id
_entity_poly.type
_entity_poly.pdbx_seq_one_letter_code
_entity_poly.pdbx_strand_id
1 'polypeptide(L)'
;MMIITGVDKNHEDMVIWWYENVKRHNPNVEVGIWDFGMSMQMREVVKGIDVWLSDPITHPSNIGWFNKTRAVIDTPSQSVAWLDVDCEVLTNIEEIFSLVPPN
;
A
#
# COMPACT_ATOMS: atom_id res chain seq x y z
N MET A 1 -12.44 -3.08 0.10
CA MET A 1 -11.29 -4.01 0.10
C MET A 1 -10.11 -3.36 -0.58
N MET A 2 -9.02 -3.25 0.13
CA MET A 2 -7.86 -2.55 -0.39
C MET A 2 -6.58 -3.27 0.07
N ILE A 3 -5.66 -3.50 -0.87
CA ILE A 3 -4.31 -3.97 -0.55
C ILE A 3 -3.42 -2.74 -0.49
N ILE A 4 -2.73 -2.56 0.62
CA ILE A 4 -1.91 -1.37 0.84
C ILE A 4 -0.46 -1.72 1.15
N THR A 5 0.41 -0.76 0.87
CA THR A 5 1.79 -0.74 1.37
C THR A 5 2.16 0.70 1.73
N GLY A 6 3.33 0.88 2.29
CA GLY A 6 3.88 2.20 2.57
C GLY A 6 5.33 2.24 2.13
N VAL A 7 5.76 3.35 1.61
CA VAL A 7 7.13 3.51 1.14
C VAL A 7 7.72 4.83 1.60
N ASP A 8 9.00 4.78 1.96
CA ASP A 8 9.83 5.95 2.18
C ASP A 8 10.80 6.10 1.01
N LYS A 9 11.69 7.07 1.10
CA LYS A 9 12.68 7.33 0.05
C LYS A 9 13.62 6.15 -0.18
N ASN A 10 13.91 5.38 0.87
CA ASN A 10 14.88 4.28 0.77
C ASN A 10 14.30 3.04 0.06
N HIS A 11 12.97 2.92 -0.02
CA HIS A 11 12.29 1.75 -0.56
C HIS A 11 11.40 2.08 -1.75
N GLU A 12 11.34 3.33 -2.17
CA GLU A 12 10.40 3.79 -3.20
C GLU A 12 10.64 3.19 -4.58
N ASP A 13 11.86 2.75 -4.87
CA ASP A 13 12.20 2.15 -6.15
C ASP A 13 11.49 0.81 -6.40
N MET A 14 10.96 0.18 -5.36
CA MET A 14 10.22 -1.07 -5.48
C MET A 14 8.71 -0.89 -5.68
N VAL A 15 8.19 0.34 -5.54
CA VAL A 15 6.73 0.54 -5.47
C VAL A 15 6.01 0.22 -6.78
N ILE A 16 6.60 0.55 -7.92
CA ILE A 16 5.96 0.28 -9.22
C ILE A 16 5.95 -1.22 -9.51
N TRP A 17 7.06 -1.92 -9.24
CA TRP A 17 7.13 -3.37 -9.34
C TRP A 17 6.07 -4.04 -8.46
N TRP A 18 5.96 -3.59 -7.20
CA TRP A 18 4.98 -4.10 -6.25
C TRP A 18 3.55 -3.89 -6.77
N TYR A 19 3.25 -2.69 -7.23
CA TYR A 19 1.94 -2.33 -7.78
C TYR A 19 1.57 -3.23 -8.97
N GLU A 20 2.47 -3.37 -9.93
CA GLU A 20 2.23 -4.18 -11.11
C GLU A 20 2.01 -5.65 -10.76
N ASN A 21 2.78 -6.14 -9.80
CA ASN A 21 2.66 -7.52 -9.33
C ASN A 21 1.30 -7.75 -8.64
N VAL A 22 0.90 -6.85 -7.76
CA VAL A 22 -0.40 -6.96 -7.07
C VAL A 22 -1.55 -6.90 -8.08
N LYS A 23 -1.54 -5.94 -8.99
CA LYS A 23 -2.61 -5.76 -9.98
C LYS A 23 -2.68 -6.89 -10.98
N ARG A 24 -1.55 -7.46 -11.37
CA ARG A 24 -1.53 -8.60 -12.30
C ARG A 24 -2.32 -9.78 -11.74
N HIS A 25 -2.15 -10.07 -10.47
CA HIS A 25 -2.77 -11.23 -9.83
C HIS A 25 -4.11 -10.92 -9.16
N ASN A 26 -4.40 -9.64 -8.90
CA ASN A 26 -5.61 -9.21 -8.20
C ASN A 26 -6.22 -7.97 -8.89
N PRO A 27 -6.68 -8.12 -10.14
CA PRO A 27 -7.06 -6.95 -10.95
C PRO A 27 -8.28 -6.20 -10.42
N ASN A 28 -9.11 -6.83 -9.59
CA ASN A 28 -10.35 -6.23 -9.07
C ASN A 28 -10.18 -5.61 -7.68
N VAL A 29 -9.00 -5.70 -7.08
CA VAL A 29 -8.74 -5.15 -5.75
C VAL A 29 -8.25 -3.70 -5.87
N GLU A 30 -8.75 -2.83 -5.02
CA GLU A 30 -8.19 -1.49 -4.89
C GLU A 30 -6.80 -1.56 -4.26
N VAL A 31 -5.91 -0.71 -4.72
CA VAL A 31 -4.54 -0.62 -4.22
C VAL A 31 -4.32 0.74 -3.59
N GLY A 32 -3.71 0.76 -2.43
CA GLY A 32 -3.35 1.98 -1.74
C GLY A 32 -1.85 2.05 -1.43
N ILE A 33 -1.30 3.23 -1.51
CA ILE A 33 0.10 3.49 -1.20
C ILE A 33 0.17 4.62 -0.19
N TRP A 34 0.81 4.34 0.94
CA TRP A 34 1.08 5.35 1.96
C TRP A 34 2.44 5.99 1.72
N ASP A 35 2.45 7.32 1.74
CA ASP A 35 3.67 8.12 1.60
C ASP A 35 4.30 8.31 2.97
N PHE A 36 5.31 7.51 3.28
CA PHE A 36 6.11 7.59 4.51
C PHE A 36 7.39 8.41 4.30
N GLY A 37 7.42 9.26 3.28
CA GLY A 37 8.57 10.09 2.96
C GLY A 37 9.18 9.81 1.60
N MET A 38 8.34 9.44 0.61
CA MET A 38 8.85 9.25 -0.74
C MET A 38 9.31 10.57 -1.36
N SER A 39 10.19 10.51 -2.36
CA SER A 39 10.64 11.68 -3.08
C SER A 39 9.49 12.31 -3.87
N MET A 40 9.64 13.60 -4.20
CA MET A 40 8.65 14.28 -5.02
C MET A 40 8.54 13.64 -6.41
N GLN A 41 9.67 13.19 -6.96
CA GLN A 41 9.70 12.53 -8.26
C GLN A 41 8.87 11.24 -8.24
N MET A 42 9.07 10.41 -7.23
CA MET A 42 8.32 9.16 -7.10
C MET A 42 6.83 9.43 -6.82
N ARG A 43 6.52 10.43 -6.02
CA ARG A 43 5.13 10.82 -5.76
C ARG A 43 4.41 11.17 -7.05
N GLU A 44 5.05 11.91 -7.95
CA GLU A 44 4.47 12.25 -9.25
C GLU A 44 4.25 10.99 -10.12
N VAL A 45 5.17 10.04 -10.08
CA VAL A 45 5.00 8.76 -10.79
C VAL A 45 3.79 8.00 -10.23
N VAL A 46 3.67 7.92 -8.91
CA VAL A 46 2.58 7.19 -8.25
C VAL A 46 1.22 7.84 -8.51
N LYS A 47 1.16 9.16 -8.61
CA LYS A 47 -0.08 9.86 -8.97
C LYS A 47 -0.61 9.47 -10.35
N GLY A 48 0.26 8.99 -11.24
CA GLY A 48 -0.11 8.58 -12.59
C GLY A 48 -0.63 7.16 -12.72
N ILE A 49 -0.67 6.39 -11.64
CA ILE A 49 -1.18 5.01 -11.64
C ILE A 49 -2.48 4.92 -10.86
N ASP A 50 -3.19 3.82 -11.02
CA ASP A 50 -4.51 3.61 -10.42
C ASP A 50 -4.39 3.14 -8.97
N VAL A 51 -4.09 4.07 -8.07
CA VAL A 51 -3.98 3.81 -6.64
C VAL A 51 -4.62 4.92 -5.82
N TRP A 52 -5.03 4.58 -4.62
CA TRP A 52 -5.25 5.57 -3.58
C TRP A 52 -3.88 5.95 -2.99
N LEU A 53 -3.57 7.23 -2.97
CA LEU A 53 -2.31 7.73 -2.43
C LEU A 53 -2.59 8.61 -1.23
N SER A 54 -1.96 8.29 -0.09
CA SER A 54 -2.13 9.10 1.11
C SER A 54 -1.48 10.48 0.97
N ASP A 55 -1.89 11.42 1.80
CA ASP A 55 -1.10 12.62 2.03
C ASP A 55 0.25 12.21 2.64
N PRO A 56 1.31 12.99 2.40
CA PRO A 56 2.59 12.72 3.04
C PRO A 56 2.46 12.75 4.56
N ILE A 57 3.06 11.80 5.25
CA ILE A 57 3.12 11.81 6.71
C ILE A 57 4.18 12.84 7.12
N THR A 58 3.73 13.91 7.79
CA THR A 58 4.60 15.04 8.16
C THR A 58 5.66 14.63 9.18
N HIS A 59 5.30 13.76 10.11
CA HIS A 59 6.18 13.30 11.18
C HIS A 59 6.11 11.77 11.27
N PRO A 60 6.73 11.05 10.31
CA PRO A 60 6.74 9.60 10.40
C PRO A 60 7.54 9.15 11.62
N SER A 61 7.07 8.09 12.27
CA SER A 61 7.81 7.47 13.36
C SER A 61 9.11 6.85 12.82
N ASN A 62 10.17 6.93 13.62
CA ASN A 62 11.41 6.21 13.33
C ASN A 62 11.26 4.70 13.52
N ILE A 63 10.17 4.28 14.18
CA ILE A 63 9.85 2.87 14.37
C ILE A 63 8.84 2.49 13.30
N GLY A 64 9.30 1.76 12.27
CA GLY A 64 8.52 1.48 11.06
C GLY A 64 7.17 0.81 11.31
N TRP A 65 7.06 -0.05 12.34
CA TRP A 65 5.80 -0.74 12.61
C TRP A 65 4.70 0.20 13.12
N PHE A 66 5.04 1.36 13.73
CA PHE A 66 4.03 2.37 14.08
C PHE A 66 3.41 2.98 12.83
N ASN A 67 4.21 3.27 11.81
CA ASN A 67 3.70 3.81 10.55
C ASN A 67 2.77 2.80 9.86
N LYS A 68 3.15 1.53 9.86
CA LYS A 68 2.37 0.44 9.31
C LYS A 68 1.02 0.30 10.03
N THR A 69 1.02 0.29 11.35
CA THR A 69 -0.20 0.21 12.15
C THR A 69 -1.11 1.39 11.88
N ARG A 70 -0.55 2.61 11.83
CA ARG A 70 -1.30 3.81 11.52
C ARG A 70 -1.95 3.71 10.12
N ALA A 71 -1.20 3.23 9.13
CA ALA A 71 -1.72 3.08 7.79
C ALA A 71 -2.90 2.10 7.74
N VAL A 72 -2.79 0.96 8.41
CA VAL A 72 -3.87 -0.02 8.48
C VAL A 72 -5.13 0.58 9.10
N ILE A 73 -4.98 1.35 10.17
CA ILE A 73 -6.11 1.96 10.88
C ILE A 73 -6.75 3.08 10.06
N ASP A 74 -5.95 3.93 9.42
CA ASP A 74 -6.42 5.17 8.81
C ASP A 74 -6.77 5.03 7.32
N THR A 75 -6.54 3.87 6.70
CA THR A 75 -6.92 3.66 5.31
C THR A 75 -8.45 3.69 5.16
N PRO A 76 -8.99 4.47 4.20
CA PRO A 76 -10.42 4.61 4.01
C PRO A 76 -11.04 3.41 3.27
N SER A 77 -11.06 2.27 3.93
CA SER A 77 -11.65 1.04 3.41
C SER A 77 -12.12 0.18 4.58
N GLN A 78 -13.18 -0.58 4.37
CA GLN A 78 -13.71 -1.49 5.39
C GLN A 78 -12.80 -2.68 5.65
N SER A 79 -12.11 -3.13 4.61
CA SER A 79 -11.19 -4.27 4.70
C SER A 79 -9.86 -3.88 4.09
N VAL A 80 -8.79 -4.03 4.85
CA VAL A 80 -7.46 -3.62 4.46
C VAL A 80 -6.49 -4.78 4.70
N ALA A 81 -5.64 -5.05 3.71
CA ALA A 81 -4.54 -5.98 3.85
C ALA A 81 -3.23 -5.25 3.58
N TRP A 82 -2.30 -5.35 4.51
CA TRP A 82 -0.96 -4.82 4.34
C TRP A 82 -0.05 -5.86 3.70
N LEU A 83 0.65 -5.48 2.64
CA LEU A 83 1.74 -6.26 2.05
C LEU A 83 2.99 -5.39 1.96
N ASP A 84 4.07 -5.84 2.54
CA ASP A 84 5.34 -5.11 2.46
C ASP A 84 5.74 -4.88 1.01
N VAL A 85 6.36 -3.75 0.72
CA VAL A 85 6.71 -3.35 -0.65
C VAL A 85 7.72 -4.29 -1.32
N ASP A 86 8.44 -5.08 -0.53
CA ASP A 86 9.39 -6.09 -1.03
C ASP A 86 8.77 -7.49 -1.18
N CYS A 87 7.46 -7.62 -0.93
CA CYS A 87 6.75 -8.90 -1.11
C CYS A 87 6.28 -9.07 -2.54
N GLU A 88 6.47 -10.26 -3.08
CA GLU A 88 5.95 -10.64 -4.39
C GLU A 88 4.64 -11.43 -4.24
N VAL A 89 3.62 -11.03 -4.98
CA VAL A 89 2.35 -11.75 -5.03
C VAL A 89 2.38 -12.71 -6.22
N LEU A 90 2.14 -13.99 -5.96
CA LEU A 90 2.24 -15.05 -6.97
C LEU A 90 0.90 -15.56 -7.45
N THR A 91 -0.20 -15.14 -6.81
CA THR A 91 -1.54 -15.61 -7.13
C THR A 91 -2.58 -14.61 -6.65
N ASN A 92 -3.85 -14.87 -6.97
CA ASN A 92 -4.95 -14.07 -6.45
C ASN A 92 -5.11 -14.33 -4.95
N ILE A 93 -5.14 -13.24 -4.17
CA ILE A 93 -5.28 -13.29 -2.71
C ILE A 93 -6.58 -12.64 -2.22
N GLU A 94 -7.53 -12.36 -3.11
CA GLU A 94 -8.78 -11.68 -2.75
C GLU A 94 -9.57 -12.44 -1.69
N GLU A 95 -9.47 -13.76 -1.65
CA GLU A 95 -10.20 -14.57 -0.67
C GLU A 95 -9.85 -14.27 0.77
N ILE A 96 -8.68 -13.66 1.04
CA ILE A 96 -8.33 -13.28 2.42
C ILE A 96 -9.35 -12.31 3.02
N PHE A 97 -9.97 -11.49 2.20
CA PHE A 97 -10.98 -10.53 2.67
C PHE A 97 -12.27 -11.21 3.10
N SER A 98 -12.57 -12.39 2.58
CA SER A 98 -13.73 -13.18 3.00
C SER A 98 -13.55 -13.82 4.38
N LEU A 99 -12.31 -13.89 4.86
CA LEU A 99 -11.99 -14.46 6.16
C LEU A 99 -12.10 -13.43 7.29
N VAL A 100 -12.25 -12.15 6.95
CA VAL A 100 -12.39 -11.07 7.92
C VAL A 100 -13.86 -10.90 8.27
N PRO A 101 -14.23 -11.00 9.57
CA PRO A 101 -15.62 -10.78 9.94
C PRO A 101 -16.08 -9.37 9.59
N PRO A 102 -17.32 -9.19 9.14
CA PRO A 102 -17.86 -7.85 8.92
C PRO A 102 -17.98 -7.11 10.25
N ASN A 103 -17.60 -5.84 10.24
CA ASN A 103 -17.75 -4.98 11.43
C ASN A 103 -19.15 -4.40 11.50
#